data_97d9ddce56ce570077d3a70878dda12c
#
_entry.id   97d9ddce56ce570077d3a70878dda12c
#
_cell.length_a   1.000
_cell.length_b   1.000
_cell.length_c   1.000
_cell.angle_alpha   90.00
_cell.angle_beta   90.00
_cell.angle_gamma   90.00
#
_symmetry.space_group_name_H-M   'P 1'
#
loop_
_entity.id
_entity.type
_entity.pdbx_description
1 polymer ?
#
loop_
_entity_poly.entity_id
_entity_poly.type
_entity_poly.pdbx_seq_one_letter_code
_entity_poly.pdbx_strand_id
1 'polypeptide(L)'
;TVDFGSLDVQLANVKDEDWENNWKRYYQPLPIGERLLVVPEWLHPENPENRVEVLLDPGMIFGTGAHASTQMCMRELERAIQGGERVLDLGSGSGILSITAVLLGAAHATGVDIDPKAEDIARENAAINQIFSDRFTAVTGDVIGDRAMMESLRGHYDVVLANIVADVIIPLSRVVPEFLQEDSVFICSGILNTRLAEVLAALEQNGLQIISTEQQEDWCRVTAALPEA
;
A
#
# COMPACT_ATOMS: atom_id res chain seq x y z
N THR A 1 33.82 -13.71 36.38
CA THR A 1 34.01 -12.35 35.85
C THR A 1 33.85 -12.41 34.35
N VAL A 2 32.79 -11.79 33.83
CA VAL A 2 32.59 -11.64 32.39
C VAL A 2 33.45 -10.47 31.93
N ASP A 3 34.36 -10.70 30.98
CA ASP A 3 35.16 -9.65 30.37
C ASP A 3 34.28 -8.93 29.32
N PHE A 4 33.97 -7.66 29.58
CA PHE A 4 33.16 -6.83 28.72
C PHE A 4 33.96 -6.11 27.62
N GLY A 5 35.23 -6.44 27.44
CA GLY A 5 36.12 -5.77 26.48
C GLY A 5 36.43 -4.31 26.85
N SER A 6 37.16 -3.61 26.00
CA SER A 6 37.39 -2.18 26.18
C SER A 6 36.12 -1.38 25.85
N LEU A 7 35.63 -0.59 26.79
CA LEU A 7 34.50 0.35 26.60
C LEU A 7 35.01 1.67 25.99
N ASP A 8 35.87 1.61 24.98
CA ASP A 8 36.35 2.81 24.31
C ASP A 8 35.24 3.41 23.43
N VAL A 9 34.74 4.55 23.80
CA VAL A 9 33.79 5.36 23.02
C VAL A 9 34.57 6.29 22.10
N GLN A 10 34.54 6.05 20.82
CA GLN A 10 35.04 7.01 19.81
C GLN A 10 33.92 7.94 19.39
N LEU A 11 34.03 9.22 19.67
CA LEU A 11 33.17 10.27 19.14
C LEU A 11 33.75 10.73 17.81
N ALA A 12 33.03 10.41 16.71
CA ALA A 12 33.31 10.97 15.39
C ALA A 12 32.27 12.06 15.09
N ASN A 13 32.75 13.25 14.70
CA ASN A 13 31.86 14.26 14.13
C ASN A 13 31.45 13.79 12.71
N VAL A 14 30.23 13.33 12.56
CA VAL A 14 29.61 13.10 11.26
C VAL A 14 28.98 14.42 10.85
N LYS A 15 29.32 14.96 9.67
CA LYS A 15 28.65 16.15 9.13
C LYS A 15 27.20 15.80 8.84
N ASP A 16 26.29 16.73 9.11
CA ASP A 16 24.84 16.54 8.85
C ASP A 16 24.57 16.11 7.41
N GLU A 17 25.32 16.63 6.44
CA GLU A 17 25.26 16.27 5.01
C GLU A 17 25.61 14.79 4.74
N ASP A 18 26.48 14.17 5.54
CA ASP A 18 26.83 12.75 5.41
C ASP A 18 25.75 11.83 5.99
N TRP A 19 24.96 12.32 6.94
CA TRP A 19 23.84 11.60 7.52
C TRP A 19 22.62 11.63 6.62
N GLU A 20 22.30 12.78 6.05
CA GLU A 20 21.14 13.02 5.20
C GLU A 20 21.14 12.19 3.91
N ASN A 21 22.32 11.82 3.40
CA ASN A 21 22.44 11.07 2.14
C ASN A 21 22.97 9.64 2.29
N ASN A 22 23.47 9.25 3.46
CA ASN A 22 24.12 7.94 3.62
C ASN A 22 23.12 6.76 3.54
N TRP A 23 21.88 6.96 3.97
CA TRP A 23 20.81 5.96 3.91
C TRP A 23 20.33 5.69 2.47
N LYS A 24 20.42 6.68 1.57
CA LYS A 24 20.05 6.54 0.14
C LYS A 24 20.86 5.44 -0.57
N ARG A 25 22.08 5.15 -0.11
CA ARG A 25 22.96 4.12 -0.69
C ARG A 25 22.45 2.70 -0.47
N TYR A 26 21.57 2.49 0.50
CA TYR A 26 21.04 1.17 0.83
C TYR A 26 19.75 0.84 0.07
N TYR A 27 19.15 1.83 -0.58
CA TYR A 27 17.99 1.60 -1.40
C TYR A 27 18.41 1.18 -2.82
N GLN A 28 17.89 0.04 -3.24
CA GLN A 28 18.10 -0.54 -4.55
C GLN A 28 16.75 -0.65 -5.26
N PRO A 29 16.71 -0.60 -6.59
CA PRO A 29 15.51 -0.93 -7.34
C PRO A 29 15.02 -2.32 -6.96
N LEU A 30 13.72 -2.46 -6.71
CA LEU A 30 13.10 -3.68 -6.23
C LEU A 30 12.11 -4.22 -7.27
N PRO A 31 12.43 -5.31 -7.98
CA PRO A 31 11.46 -5.96 -8.85
C PRO A 31 10.37 -6.66 -8.01
N ILE A 32 9.10 -6.43 -8.36
CA ILE A 32 7.95 -7.03 -7.71
C ILE A 32 7.08 -7.67 -8.78
N GLY A 33 6.64 -8.93 -8.53
CA GLY A 33 5.88 -9.67 -9.51
C GLY A 33 6.60 -9.81 -10.86
N GLU A 34 5.82 -9.80 -11.94
CA GLU A 34 6.33 -9.93 -13.30
C GLU A 34 6.49 -8.58 -14.02
N ARG A 35 5.70 -7.58 -13.62
CA ARG A 35 5.56 -6.33 -14.37
C ARG A 35 6.10 -5.08 -13.66
N LEU A 36 6.35 -5.12 -12.35
CA LEU A 36 6.64 -3.93 -11.55
C LEU A 36 8.12 -3.83 -11.17
N LEU A 37 8.61 -2.60 -11.08
CA LEU A 37 9.92 -2.23 -10.55
C LEU A 37 9.76 -1.00 -9.67
N VAL A 38 9.93 -1.14 -8.35
CA VAL A 38 9.94 0.00 -7.43
C VAL A 38 11.31 0.63 -7.45
N VAL A 39 11.36 1.93 -7.70
CA VAL A 39 12.61 2.68 -7.88
C VAL A 39 12.60 3.92 -7.01
N PRO A 40 13.62 4.13 -6.14
CA PRO A 40 13.83 5.41 -5.50
C PRO A 40 13.97 6.53 -6.52
N GLU A 41 13.34 7.70 -6.30
CA GLU A 41 13.29 8.80 -7.27
C GLU A 41 14.64 9.29 -7.80
N TRP A 42 15.71 9.15 -7.00
CA TRP A 42 17.08 9.55 -7.36
C TRP A 42 17.86 8.51 -8.16
N LEU A 43 17.29 7.34 -8.42
CA LEU A 43 17.92 6.26 -9.19
C LEU A 43 17.32 6.19 -10.59
N HIS A 44 18.18 5.86 -11.55
CA HIS A 44 17.82 5.60 -12.94
C HIS A 44 18.43 4.26 -13.36
N PRO A 45 17.84 3.12 -12.91
CA PRO A 45 18.38 1.80 -13.22
C PRO A 45 18.17 1.45 -14.69
N GLU A 46 18.99 0.52 -15.20
CA GLU A 46 18.62 -0.20 -16.41
C GLU A 46 17.38 -1.05 -16.17
N ASN A 47 16.43 -1.02 -17.08
CA ASN A 47 15.17 -1.76 -17.02
C ASN A 47 15.00 -2.66 -18.26
N PRO A 48 15.85 -3.70 -18.42
CA PRO A 48 15.89 -4.51 -19.64
C PRO A 48 14.61 -5.33 -19.86
N GLU A 49 13.82 -5.57 -18.79
CA GLU A 49 12.56 -6.29 -18.84
C GLU A 49 11.35 -5.37 -19.15
N ASN A 50 11.60 -4.07 -19.33
CA ASN A 50 10.56 -3.05 -19.55
C ASN A 50 9.43 -3.11 -18.49
N ARG A 51 9.80 -3.28 -17.24
CA ARG A 51 8.84 -3.27 -16.14
C ARG A 51 8.25 -1.88 -15.94
N VAL A 52 7.05 -1.81 -15.40
CA VAL A 52 6.41 -0.57 -14.99
C VAL A 52 7.17 -0.03 -13.78
N GLU A 53 7.83 1.11 -13.94
CA GLU A 53 8.57 1.76 -12.86
C GLU A 53 7.62 2.53 -11.96
N VAL A 54 7.69 2.24 -10.66
CA VAL A 54 6.99 2.94 -9.59
C VAL A 54 8.01 3.76 -8.83
N LEU A 55 8.09 5.06 -9.13
CA LEU A 55 9.03 5.97 -8.50
C LEU A 55 8.51 6.41 -7.13
N LEU A 56 9.38 6.40 -6.13
CA LEU A 56 9.02 6.84 -4.77
C LEU A 56 10.18 7.61 -4.14
N ASP A 57 9.81 8.61 -3.34
CA ASP A 57 10.68 9.09 -2.26
C ASP A 57 10.44 8.18 -1.04
N PRO A 58 11.41 7.35 -0.64
CA PRO A 58 11.27 6.48 0.53
C PRO A 58 11.34 7.23 1.86
N GLY A 59 10.92 8.47 1.93
CA GLY A 59 10.93 9.35 3.09
C GLY A 59 10.48 8.71 4.41
N MET A 60 9.97 9.46 5.35
CA MET A 60 9.66 9.01 6.72
C MET A 60 8.30 8.32 6.90
N ILE A 61 7.58 7.96 5.83
CA ILE A 61 6.27 7.26 5.90
C ILE A 61 6.39 5.81 5.44
N PHE A 62 5.56 4.95 6.06
CA PHE A 62 5.39 3.54 5.67
C PHE A 62 4.93 3.42 4.21
N GLY A 63 5.45 2.40 3.49
CA GLY A 63 5.07 2.16 2.10
C GLY A 63 6.20 2.39 1.10
N THR A 64 7.43 1.94 1.42
CA THR A 64 8.59 2.01 0.49
C THR A 64 8.61 0.87 -0.54
N GLY A 65 7.61 -0.02 -0.53
CA GLY A 65 7.55 -1.20 -1.39
C GLY A 65 8.34 -2.41 -0.87
N ALA A 66 9.29 -2.23 0.04
CA ALA A 66 10.15 -3.33 0.51
C ALA A 66 9.44 -4.30 1.47
N HIS A 67 8.39 -3.85 2.16
CA HIS A 67 7.68 -4.69 3.12
C HIS A 67 6.87 -5.80 2.43
N ALA A 68 6.90 -7.01 3.00
CA ALA A 68 6.24 -8.19 2.44
C ALA A 68 4.74 -7.95 2.13
N SER A 69 4.00 -7.25 3.03
CA SER A 69 2.59 -6.95 2.82
C SER A 69 2.35 -6.06 1.59
N THR A 70 3.20 -5.05 1.36
CA THR A 70 3.12 -4.17 0.21
C THR A 70 3.41 -4.93 -1.08
N GLN A 71 4.44 -5.78 -1.08
CA GLN A 71 4.77 -6.61 -2.24
C GLN A 71 3.63 -7.55 -2.62
N MET A 72 2.97 -8.19 -1.64
CA MET A 72 1.81 -9.06 -1.89
C MET A 72 0.64 -8.28 -2.50
N CYS A 73 0.34 -7.08 -2.01
CA CYS A 73 -0.70 -6.22 -2.60
C CYS A 73 -0.34 -5.81 -4.03
N MET A 74 0.91 -5.42 -4.30
CA MET A 74 1.36 -5.02 -5.64
C MET A 74 1.27 -6.18 -6.64
N ARG A 75 1.65 -7.41 -6.24
CA ARG A 75 1.46 -8.60 -7.09
C ARG A 75 0.00 -8.90 -7.39
N GLU A 76 -0.88 -8.66 -6.41
CA GLU A 76 -2.30 -8.87 -6.63
C GLU A 76 -2.91 -7.79 -7.52
N LEU A 77 -2.42 -6.53 -7.41
CA LEU A 77 -2.79 -5.46 -8.34
C LEU A 77 -2.40 -5.79 -9.79
N GLU A 78 -1.25 -6.44 -10.04
CA GLU A 78 -0.87 -6.88 -11.39
C GLU A 78 -1.92 -7.82 -12.03
N ARG A 79 -2.65 -8.57 -11.21
CA ARG A 79 -3.72 -9.50 -11.66
C ARG A 79 -5.06 -8.80 -11.78
N ALA A 80 -5.35 -7.91 -10.82
CA ALA A 80 -6.65 -7.25 -10.73
C ALA A 80 -6.80 -6.11 -11.75
N ILE A 81 -5.72 -5.42 -12.12
CA ILE A 81 -5.78 -4.28 -13.05
C ILE A 81 -5.57 -4.76 -14.49
N GLN A 82 -6.61 -4.61 -15.30
CA GLN A 82 -6.62 -4.94 -16.71
C GLN A 82 -6.72 -3.70 -17.61
N GLY A 83 -7.12 -2.57 -17.05
CA GLY A 83 -7.21 -1.26 -17.69
C GLY A 83 -8.61 -0.63 -17.55
N GLY A 84 -8.65 0.55 -16.96
CA GLY A 84 -9.87 1.33 -16.79
C GLY A 84 -10.54 1.23 -15.42
N GLU A 85 -9.99 0.46 -14.48
CA GLU A 85 -10.55 0.24 -13.16
C GLU A 85 -10.56 1.53 -12.32
N ARG A 86 -11.54 1.62 -11.41
CA ARG A 86 -11.59 2.59 -10.33
C ARG A 86 -11.12 1.92 -9.02
N VAL A 87 -10.13 2.52 -8.38
CA VAL A 87 -9.47 1.95 -7.20
C VAL A 87 -9.72 2.84 -5.97
N LEU A 88 -10.02 2.22 -4.83
CA LEU A 88 -10.07 2.86 -3.52
C LEU A 88 -9.01 2.24 -2.62
N ASP A 89 -8.13 3.06 -2.06
CA ASP A 89 -7.01 2.65 -1.22
C ASP A 89 -7.20 3.22 0.19
N LEU A 90 -7.57 2.36 1.13
CA LEU A 90 -7.92 2.71 2.52
C LEU A 90 -6.69 2.51 3.43
N GLY A 91 -6.19 3.60 3.99
CA GLY A 91 -4.90 3.66 4.66
C GLY A 91 -3.76 3.78 3.63
N SER A 92 -3.89 4.73 2.70
CA SER A 92 -3.02 4.82 1.53
C SER A 92 -1.55 5.16 1.83
N GLY A 93 -1.27 5.78 2.98
CA GLY A 93 0.08 6.14 3.41
C GLY A 93 0.84 6.93 2.35
N SER A 94 1.95 6.39 1.85
CA SER A 94 2.76 6.98 0.78
C SER A 94 2.05 7.05 -0.59
N GLY A 95 0.88 6.42 -0.74
CA GLY A 95 0.16 6.30 -1.99
C GLY A 95 0.69 5.20 -2.94
N ILE A 96 1.66 4.39 -2.50
CA ILE A 96 2.33 3.42 -3.38
C ILE A 96 1.36 2.47 -4.09
N LEU A 97 0.32 1.96 -3.42
CA LEU A 97 -0.64 1.03 -4.02
C LEU A 97 -1.55 1.74 -5.02
N SER A 98 -2.04 2.93 -4.67
CA SER A 98 -2.81 3.80 -5.57
C SER A 98 -2.03 4.15 -6.82
N ILE A 99 -0.78 4.59 -6.67
CA ILE A 99 0.13 4.95 -7.77
C ILE A 99 0.40 3.72 -8.66
N THR A 100 0.69 2.57 -8.03
CA THR A 100 0.88 1.30 -8.75
C THR A 100 -0.34 0.94 -9.60
N ALA A 101 -1.54 1.03 -9.04
CA ALA A 101 -2.77 0.74 -9.78
C ALA A 101 -2.93 1.64 -11.01
N VAL A 102 -2.69 2.95 -10.86
CA VAL A 102 -2.76 3.92 -11.96
C VAL A 102 -1.71 3.62 -13.05
N LEU A 103 -0.48 3.29 -12.66
CA LEU A 103 0.60 2.94 -13.59
C LEU A 103 0.32 1.63 -14.33
N LEU A 104 -0.37 0.67 -13.69
CA LEU A 104 -0.80 -0.58 -14.32
C LEU A 104 -1.96 -0.38 -15.30
N GLY A 105 -2.67 0.76 -15.27
CA GLY A 105 -3.73 1.08 -16.22
C GLY A 105 -5.08 1.42 -15.61
N ALA A 106 -5.22 1.47 -14.28
CA ALA A 106 -6.45 1.94 -13.65
C ALA A 106 -6.81 3.35 -14.13
N ALA A 107 -8.09 3.61 -14.34
CA ALA A 107 -8.57 4.92 -14.79
C ALA A 107 -8.36 5.98 -13.70
N HIS A 108 -8.66 5.63 -12.45
CA HIS A 108 -8.53 6.54 -11.33
C HIS A 108 -8.33 5.78 -10.02
N ALA A 109 -7.49 6.31 -9.14
CA ALA A 109 -7.34 5.83 -7.77
C ALA A 109 -7.69 6.94 -6.77
N THR A 110 -8.40 6.57 -5.69
CA THR A 110 -8.67 7.43 -4.54
C THR A 110 -7.97 6.85 -3.33
N GLY A 111 -6.97 7.54 -2.79
CA GLY A 111 -6.30 7.18 -1.55
C GLY A 111 -6.91 7.94 -0.37
N VAL A 112 -7.20 7.23 0.72
CA VAL A 112 -7.72 7.81 1.95
C VAL A 112 -6.83 7.41 3.11
N ASP A 113 -6.42 8.38 3.93
CA ASP A 113 -5.66 8.12 5.13
C ASP A 113 -6.13 9.00 6.29
N ILE A 114 -6.01 8.51 7.50
CA ILE A 114 -6.36 9.27 8.71
C ILE A 114 -5.29 10.33 9.05
N ASP A 115 -4.05 10.11 8.61
CA ASP A 115 -2.94 11.06 8.82
C ASP A 115 -2.97 12.12 7.71
N PRO A 116 -3.17 13.42 8.06
CA PRO A 116 -3.15 14.48 7.07
C PRO A 116 -1.81 14.62 6.32
N LYS A 117 -0.71 14.18 6.90
CA LYS A 117 0.59 14.18 6.22
C LYS A 117 0.66 13.16 5.07
N ALA A 118 -0.09 12.07 5.18
CA ALA A 118 -0.14 11.05 4.14
C ALA A 118 -0.72 11.62 2.83
N GLU A 119 -1.70 12.51 2.91
CA GLU A 119 -2.31 13.16 1.76
C GLU A 119 -1.28 13.93 0.92
N ASP A 120 -0.44 14.77 1.57
CA ASP A 120 0.57 15.55 0.88
C ASP A 120 1.65 14.65 0.28
N ILE A 121 2.14 13.67 1.04
CA ILE A 121 3.17 12.73 0.59
C ILE A 121 2.69 11.86 -0.57
N ALA A 122 1.45 11.37 -0.51
CA ALA A 122 0.88 10.59 -1.61
C ALA A 122 0.76 11.42 -2.89
N ARG A 123 0.41 12.72 -2.78
CA ARG A 123 0.39 13.65 -3.93
C ARG A 123 1.79 13.91 -4.49
N GLU A 124 2.79 14.09 -3.63
CA GLU A 124 4.18 14.27 -4.04
C GLU A 124 4.69 13.03 -4.79
N ASN A 125 4.48 11.84 -4.24
CA ASN A 125 4.84 10.59 -4.90
C ASN A 125 4.08 10.37 -6.22
N ALA A 126 2.81 10.74 -6.30
CA ALA A 126 2.05 10.68 -7.54
C ALA A 126 2.64 11.64 -8.60
N ALA A 127 3.01 12.86 -8.20
CA ALA A 127 3.60 13.85 -9.11
C ALA A 127 4.96 13.38 -9.67
N ILE A 128 5.81 12.70 -8.87
CA ILE A 128 7.05 12.07 -9.35
C ILE A 128 6.76 11.08 -10.49
N ASN A 129 5.64 10.36 -10.42
CA ASN A 129 5.19 9.42 -11.45
C ASN A 129 4.36 10.09 -12.58
N GLN A 130 4.29 11.42 -12.64
CA GLN A 130 3.51 12.19 -13.61
C GLN A 130 1.99 11.87 -13.53
N ILE A 131 1.51 11.50 -12.33
CA ILE A 131 0.10 11.25 -12.04
C ILE A 131 -0.45 12.48 -11.32
N PHE A 132 -1.53 13.04 -11.86
CA PHE A 132 -2.15 14.27 -11.36
C PHE A 132 -3.61 14.02 -10.92
N SER A 133 -4.30 15.10 -10.55
CA SER A 133 -5.64 15.04 -9.95
C SER A 133 -6.73 14.46 -10.85
N ASP A 134 -6.50 14.34 -12.13
CA ASP A 134 -7.39 13.66 -13.09
C ASP A 134 -7.35 12.14 -12.95
N ARG A 135 -6.26 11.60 -12.42
CA ARG A 135 -6.06 10.13 -12.26
C ARG A 135 -5.86 9.68 -10.82
N PHE A 136 -5.51 10.58 -9.90
CA PHE A 136 -5.32 10.25 -8.49
C PHE A 136 -5.86 11.36 -7.59
N THR A 137 -6.61 10.96 -6.56
CA THR A 137 -7.10 11.84 -5.50
C THR A 137 -6.64 11.29 -4.15
N ALA A 138 -5.92 12.09 -3.37
CA ALA A 138 -5.61 11.79 -1.98
C ALA A 138 -6.49 12.64 -1.07
N VAL A 139 -7.06 12.01 -0.03
CA VAL A 139 -8.02 12.62 0.90
C VAL A 139 -7.68 12.21 2.32
N THR A 140 -7.70 13.16 3.23
CA THR A 140 -7.59 12.90 4.67
C THR A 140 -8.96 12.60 5.26
N GLY A 141 -9.11 11.46 5.98
CA GLY A 141 -10.37 11.15 6.66
C GLY A 141 -10.41 9.77 7.31
N ASP A 142 -11.38 9.59 8.20
CA ASP A 142 -11.66 8.34 8.91
C ASP A 142 -12.93 7.69 8.34
N VAL A 143 -12.75 6.68 7.50
CA VAL A 143 -13.87 5.95 6.85
C VAL A 143 -14.70 5.14 7.85
N ILE A 144 -14.12 4.77 8.99
CA ILE A 144 -14.80 3.96 10.02
C ILE A 144 -15.57 4.86 10.99
N GLY A 145 -14.95 5.94 11.43
CA GLY A 145 -15.49 6.82 12.47
C GLY A 145 -16.35 7.98 11.95
N ASP A 146 -16.15 8.37 10.68
CA ASP A 146 -16.89 9.49 10.07
C ASP A 146 -17.82 8.98 8.95
N ARG A 147 -19.13 8.96 9.28
CA ARG A 147 -20.16 8.55 8.32
C ARG A 147 -20.24 9.47 7.09
N ALA A 148 -20.03 10.77 7.25
CA ALA A 148 -20.07 11.70 6.12
C ALA A 148 -18.91 11.42 5.16
N MET A 149 -17.74 11.11 5.68
CA MET A 149 -16.59 10.66 4.89
C MET A 149 -16.91 9.36 4.15
N MET A 150 -17.41 8.34 4.84
CA MET A 150 -17.80 7.07 4.21
C MET A 150 -18.84 7.30 3.08
N GLU A 151 -19.87 8.13 3.35
CA GLU A 151 -20.89 8.45 2.32
C GLU A 151 -20.32 9.23 1.13
N SER A 152 -19.33 10.10 1.33
CA SER A 152 -18.65 10.85 0.26
C SER A 152 -17.85 9.96 -0.68
N LEU A 153 -17.34 8.84 -0.16
CA LEU A 153 -16.61 7.83 -0.93
C LEU A 153 -17.51 6.74 -1.51
N ARG A 154 -18.80 6.73 -1.11
CA ARG A 154 -19.74 5.74 -1.61
C ARG A 154 -19.78 5.79 -3.13
N GLY A 155 -19.46 4.68 -3.74
CA GLY A 155 -19.37 4.56 -5.18
C GLY A 155 -18.95 3.14 -5.54
N HIS A 156 -18.97 2.87 -6.83
CA HIS A 156 -18.54 1.58 -7.32
C HIS A 156 -17.06 1.63 -7.65
N TYR A 157 -16.28 0.84 -6.94
CA TYR A 157 -14.86 0.62 -7.22
C TYR A 157 -14.66 -0.83 -7.65
N ASP A 158 -13.82 -1.02 -8.64
CA ASP A 158 -13.48 -2.34 -9.14
C ASP A 158 -12.46 -3.04 -8.22
N VAL A 159 -11.61 -2.23 -7.59
CA VAL A 159 -10.62 -2.71 -6.60
C VAL A 159 -10.66 -1.83 -5.36
N VAL A 160 -10.82 -2.43 -4.19
CA VAL A 160 -10.67 -1.77 -2.88
C VAL A 160 -9.44 -2.36 -2.20
N LEU A 161 -8.56 -1.51 -1.70
CA LEU A 161 -7.30 -1.88 -1.05
C LEU A 161 -7.31 -1.49 0.43
N ALA A 162 -6.63 -2.27 1.27
CA ALA A 162 -6.29 -1.90 2.64
C ALA A 162 -5.00 -2.61 3.08
N ASN A 163 -3.86 -1.94 3.09
CA ASN A 163 -2.60 -2.49 3.62
C ASN A 163 -2.30 -1.90 4.99
N ILE A 164 -3.04 -2.37 6.00
CA ILE A 164 -3.05 -1.85 7.37
C ILE A 164 -3.16 -3.00 8.38
N VAL A 165 -3.00 -2.70 9.67
CA VAL A 165 -3.03 -3.73 10.72
C VAL A 165 -4.43 -4.36 10.90
N ALA A 166 -4.46 -5.61 11.36
CA ALA A 166 -5.69 -6.38 11.57
C ALA A 166 -6.74 -5.66 12.44
N ASP A 167 -6.29 -4.89 13.46
CA ASP A 167 -7.18 -4.14 14.34
C ASP A 167 -7.99 -3.06 13.62
N VAL A 168 -7.51 -2.61 12.45
CA VAL A 168 -8.23 -1.66 11.59
C VAL A 168 -9.01 -2.39 10.49
N ILE A 169 -8.46 -3.47 9.91
CA ILE A 169 -9.15 -4.25 8.87
C ILE A 169 -10.45 -4.87 9.40
N ILE A 170 -10.45 -5.38 10.64
CA ILE A 170 -11.63 -6.00 11.25
C ILE A 170 -12.82 -5.04 11.33
N PRO A 171 -12.75 -3.84 11.93
CA PRO A 171 -13.86 -2.89 11.85
C PRO A 171 -14.14 -2.36 10.45
N LEU A 172 -13.11 -2.20 9.59
CA LEU A 172 -13.24 -1.74 8.21
C LEU A 172 -14.07 -2.72 7.36
N SER A 173 -14.00 -4.02 7.63
CA SER A 173 -14.75 -5.05 6.89
C SER A 173 -16.28 -4.82 6.92
N ARG A 174 -16.80 -4.03 7.87
CA ARG A 174 -18.24 -3.71 7.97
C ARG A 174 -18.69 -2.70 6.90
N VAL A 175 -17.77 -1.84 6.46
CA VAL A 175 -18.08 -0.77 5.50
C VAL A 175 -17.58 -1.09 4.09
N VAL A 176 -16.62 -1.98 3.94
CA VAL A 176 -16.07 -2.39 2.63
C VAL A 176 -17.15 -2.83 1.63
N PRO A 177 -18.20 -3.60 1.99
CA PRO A 177 -19.25 -3.97 1.07
C PRO A 177 -19.99 -2.78 0.41
N GLU A 178 -20.00 -1.60 1.06
CA GLU A 178 -20.63 -0.38 0.52
C GLU A 178 -19.85 0.23 -0.66
N PHE A 179 -18.60 -0.18 -0.85
CA PHE A 179 -17.71 0.31 -1.91
C PHE A 179 -17.59 -0.67 -3.08
N LEU A 180 -17.97 -1.94 -2.87
CA LEU A 180 -17.86 -2.99 -3.86
C LEU A 180 -19.11 -3.08 -4.74
N GLN A 181 -18.95 -3.59 -5.94
CA GLN A 181 -19.99 -3.99 -6.87
C GLN A 181 -19.77 -5.45 -7.29
N GLU A 182 -20.64 -5.99 -8.13
CA GLU A 182 -20.43 -7.27 -8.80
C GLU A 182 -19.07 -7.27 -9.52
N ASP A 183 -18.31 -8.34 -9.42
CA ASP A 183 -16.95 -8.52 -9.97
C ASP A 183 -15.83 -7.68 -9.31
N SER A 184 -16.14 -6.86 -8.31
CA SER A 184 -15.12 -6.11 -7.57
C SER A 184 -14.36 -7.00 -6.59
N VAL A 185 -13.11 -6.62 -6.31
CA VAL A 185 -12.27 -7.31 -5.32
C VAL A 185 -11.83 -6.39 -4.19
N PHE A 186 -11.81 -6.93 -2.99
CA PHE A 186 -11.18 -6.34 -1.82
C PHE A 186 -9.87 -7.04 -1.55
N ILE A 187 -8.76 -6.31 -1.59
CA ILE A 187 -7.41 -6.81 -1.33
C ILE A 187 -6.93 -6.19 -0.03
N CYS A 188 -6.73 -6.99 1.01
CA CYS A 188 -6.18 -6.48 2.27
C CYS A 188 -4.93 -7.25 2.70
N SER A 189 -3.99 -6.53 3.34
CA SER A 189 -2.73 -7.04 3.85
C SER A 189 -2.26 -6.22 5.06
N GLY A 190 -1.04 -6.45 5.55
CA GLY A 190 -0.60 -5.90 6.84
C GLY A 190 -1.09 -6.75 8.01
N ILE A 191 -1.50 -7.97 7.73
CA ILE A 191 -2.07 -8.93 8.67
C ILE A 191 -0.98 -9.89 9.12
N LEU A 192 -0.65 -9.91 10.41
CA LEU A 192 0.22 -10.96 10.94
C LEU A 192 -0.45 -12.33 10.79
N ASN A 193 0.33 -13.36 10.47
CA ASN A 193 -0.17 -14.73 10.30
C ASN A 193 -0.94 -15.24 11.52
N THR A 194 -0.55 -14.82 12.74
CA THR A 194 -1.24 -15.13 14.00
C THR A 194 -2.63 -14.49 14.10
N ARG A 195 -2.92 -13.46 13.31
CA ARG A 195 -4.20 -12.73 13.31
C ARG A 195 -5.07 -13.06 12.09
N LEU A 196 -4.57 -13.88 11.15
CA LEU A 196 -5.28 -14.18 9.90
C LEU A 196 -6.68 -14.74 10.16
N ALA A 197 -6.82 -15.70 11.06
CA ALA A 197 -8.10 -16.35 11.34
C ALA A 197 -9.19 -15.36 11.81
N GLU A 198 -8.81 -14.35 12.61
CA GLU A 198 -9.74 -13.31 13.09
C GLU A 198 -10.21 -12.41 11.93
N VAL A 199 -9.27 -12.05 11.03
CA VAL A 199 -9.59 -11.24 9.87
C VAL A 199 -10.52 -11.99 8.92
N LEU A 200 -10.24 -13.26 8.60
CA LEU A 200 -11.10 -14.09 7.74
C LEU A 200 -12.52 -14.18 8.32
N ALA A 201 -12.63 -14.48 9.61
CA ALA A 201 -13.93 -14.55 10.27
C ALA A 201 -14.70 -13.22 10.21
N ALA A 202 -14.01 -12.07 10.36
CA ALA A 202 -14.64 -10.76 10.28
C ALA A 202 -15.12 -10.43 8.86
N LEU A 203 -14.34 -10.76 7.83
CA LEU A 203 -14.71 -10.58 6.43
C LEU A 203 -15.96 -11.40 6.07
N GLU A 204 -15.97 -12.69 6.41
CA GLU A 204 -17.11 -13.58 6.16
C GLU A 204 -18.37 -13.16 6.93
N GLN A 205 -18.24 -12.74 8.20
CA GLN A 205 -19.36 -12.22 9.01
C GLN A 205 -19.99 -10.97 8.40
N ASN A 206 -19.21 -10.18 7.70
CA ASN A 206 -19.69 -8.95 7.05
C ASN A 206 -20.05 -9.14 5.57
N GLY A 207 -20.25 -10.40 5.13
CA GLY A 207 -20.83 -10.75 3.84
C GLY A 207 -19.81 -10.79 2.70
N LEU A 208 -18.51 -10.89 2.97
CA LEU A 208 -17.49 -11.07 1.98
C LEU A 208 -17.09 -12.54 1.83
N GLN A 209 -16.92 -13.00 0.62
CA GLN A 209 -16.41 -14.32 0.29
C GLN A 209 -14.90 -14.25 0.08
N ILE A 210 -14.15 -15.12 0.75
CA ILE A 210 -12.70 -15.22 0.59
C ILE A 210 -12.38 -15.92 -0.73
N ILE A 211 -11.65 -15.23 -1.61
CA ILE A 211 -11.17 -15.74 -2.90
C ILE A 211 -9.83 -16.43 -2.73
N SER A 212 -8.87 -15.75 -2.09
CA SER A 212 -7.51 -16.28 -1.92
C SER A 212 -6.80 -15.66 -0.72
N THR A 213 -5.82 -16.40 -0.22
CA THR A 213 -4.88 -15.93 0.79
C THR A 213 -3.45 -16.19 0.32
N GLU A 214 -2.54 -15.31 0.65
CA GLU A 214 -1.10 -15.46 0.42
C GLU A 214 -0.35 -15.12 1.70
N GLN A 215 0.72 -15.87 2.00
CA GLN A 215 1.61 -15.58 3.11
C GLN A 215 3.04 -15.39 2.59
N GLN A 216 3.67 -14.32 3.07
CA GLN A 216 5.08 -14.06 2.85
C GLN A 216 5.69 -13.65 4.19
N GLU A 217 6.71 -14.39 4.66
CA GLU A 217 7.26 -14.23 6.00
C GLU A 217 6.15 -14.38 7.08
N ASP A 218 6.04 -13.40 7.97
CA ASP A 218 5.02 -13.37 9.03
C ASP A 218 3.73 -12.64 8.61
N TRP A 219 3.63 -12.21 7.36
CA TRP A 219 2.53 -11.38 6.87
C TRP A 219 1.63 -12.13 5.91
N CYS A 220 0.35 -11.79 5.94
CA CYS A 220 -0.66 -12.35 5.07
C CYS A 220 -1.37 -11.27 4.25
N ARG A 221 -1.79 -11.67 3.05
CA ARG A 221 -2.73 -10.96 2.18
C ARG A 221 -3.99 -11.81 2.03
N VAL A 222 -5.12 -11.15 1.99
CA VAL A 222 -6.41 -11.75 1.69
C VAL A 222 -7.02 -11.01 0.50
N THR A 223 -7.56 -11.76 -0.47
CA THR A 223 -8.46 -11.23 -1.50
C THR A 223 -9.86 -11.78 -1.25
N ALA A 224 -10.84 -10.90 -1.23
CA ALA A 224 -12.24 -11.22 -1.00
C ALA A 224 -13.13 -10.46 -1.98
N ALA A 225 -14.38 -10.89 -2.17
CA ALA A 225 -15.38 -10.23 -3.01
C ALA A 225 -16.77 -10.35 -2.39
N LEU A 226 -17.74 -9.68 -2.99
CA LEU A 226 -19.15 -9.97 -2.71
C LEU A 226 -19.49 -11.40 -3.22
N PRO A 227 -20.36 -12.13 -2.53
CA PRO A 227 -20.84 -13.43 -3.05
C PRO A 227 -21.53 -13.24 -4.39
N GLU A 228 -21.38 -14.21 -5.29
CA GLU A 228 -22.19 -14.28 -6.51
C GLU A 228 -23.69 -14.37 -6.14
N ALA A 229 -24.54 -13.62 -6.86
CA ALA A 229 -25.98 -13.54 -6.62
C ALA A 229 -26.72 -14.83 -7.01
#